data_04e05d50627a7c852c7c9ce2a4e54f7d
#
_entry.id   04e05d50627a7c852c7c9ce2a4e54f7d
#
_cell.length_a   1.000
_cell.length_b   1.000
_cell.length_c   1.000
_cell.angle_alpha   90.00
_cell.angle_beta   90.00
_cell.angle_gamma   90.00
#
_symmetry.space_group_name_H-M   'P 1'
#
loop_
_entity.id
_entity.type
_entity.pdbx_description
1 polymer ?
#
loop_
_entity_poly.entity_id
_entity_poly.type
_entity_poly.pdbx_seq_one_letter_code
_entity_poly.pdbx_strand_id
1 'polypeptide(L)'
;KDFYMSDLVLLGDEALALGALHAGLSAGYGYPGTPSTEIMEYLIENYKNNNGPLAQWCSNEKTAYEAALGASFAGKRSIITMKHVGLNVAADPFMNSSLLGIKGGLIIVVADDPSMHSSQGEQDSRFYADYAMIPCFEPTTQQEAYEMVFDAFAISEKYHVPVMMRMVTRLAHS
;
A
#
# COMPACT_ATOMS: atom_id res chain seq x y z
N LYS A 1 -7.70 -17.19 30.02
CA LYS A 1 -8.00 -15.75 29.86
C LYS A 1 -8.42 -15.57 28.42
N ASP A 2 -9.73 -15.54 28.21
CA ASP A 2 -10.32 -15.25 26.92
C ASP A 2 -9.98 -13.80 26.59
N PHE A 3 -9.06 -13.59 25.64
CA PHE A 3 -8.93 -12.30 24.99
C PHE A 3 -10.20 -12.11 24.16
N TYR A 4 -11.14 -11.33 24.65
CA TYR A 4 -12.16 -10.73 23.80
C TYR A 4 -11.42 -9.86 22.78
N MET A 5 -11.23 -10.37 21.57
CA MET A 5 -10.93 -9.50 20.44
C MET A 5 -12.19 -8.67 20.22
N SER A 6 -12.12 -7.40 20.54
CA SER A 6 -13.19 -6.47 20.16
C SER A 6 -13.21 -6.38 18.65
N ASP A 7 -14.33 -6.67 18.03
CA ASP A 7 -14.53 -6.41 16.60
C ASP A 7 -14.33 -4.92 16.36
N LEU A 8 -13.44 -4.59 15.43
CA LEU A 8 -13.23 -3.20 14.99
C LEU A 8 -14.08 -2.96 13.74
N VAL A 9 -14.73 -1.81 13.70
CA VAL A 9 -15.41 -1.34 12.49
C VAL A 9 -14.45 -0.37 11.80
N LEU A 10 -13.88 -0.80 10.70
CA LEU A 10 -12.88 -0.06 9.94
C LEU A 10 -13.26 -0.03 8.46
N LEU A 11 -12.91 1.05 7.78
CA LEU A 11 -12.90 1.06 6.32
C LEU A 11 -11.85 0.07 5.78
N GLY A 12 -11.99 -0.38 4.55
CA GLY A 12 -10.99 -1.26 3.93
C GLY A 12 -9.58 -0.66 3.91
N ASP A 13 -9.47 0.63 3.68
CA ASP A 13 -8.21 1.37 3.72
C ASP A 13 -7.61 1.43 5.14
N GLU A 14 -8.44 1.64 6.16
CA GLU A 14 -8.01 1.64 7.56
C GLU A 14 -7.58 0.24 8.02
N ALA A 15 -8.29 -0.80 7.58
CA ALA A 15 -7.96 -2.19 7.87
C ALA A 15 -6.59 -2.58 7.28
N LEU A 16 -6.32 -2.19 6.03
CA LEU A 16 -5.03 -2.37 5.39
C LEU A 16 -3.92 -1.62 6.15
N ALA A 17 -4.15 -0.36 6.51
CA ALA A 17 -3.20 0.44 7.27
C ALA A 17 -2.89 -0.17 8.64
N LEU A 18 -3.91 -0.65 9.36
CA LEU A 18 -3.75 -1.35 10.64
C LEU A 18 -2.95 -2.65 10.47
N GLY A 19 -3.25 -3.42 9.41
CA GLY A 19 -2.47 -4.61 9.04
C GLY A 19 -0.98 -4.28 8.84
N ALA A 20 -0.70 -3.18 8.15
CA ALA A 20 0.67 -2.73 7.92
C ALA A 20 1.39 -2.35 9.24
N LEU A 21 0.71 -1.65 10.14
CA LEU A 21 1.24 -1.34 11.48
C LEU A 21 1.57 -2.61 12.27
N HIS A 22 0.64 -3.54 12.34
CA HIS A 22 0.81 -4.80 13.07
C HIS A 22 1.87 -5.71 12.42
N ALA A 23 2.05 -5.61 11.10
CA ALA A 23 3.11 -6.29 10.38
C ALA A 23 4.49 -5.64 10.54
N GLY A 24 4.62 -4.60 11.38
CA GLY A 24 5.92 -3.97 11.68
C GLY A 24 6.39 -3.01 10.59
N LEU A 25 5.46 -2.27 9.98
CA LEU A 25 5.78 -1.18 9.07
C LEU A 25 6.77 -0.20 9.69
N SER A 26 7.76 0.23 8.94
CA SER A 26 8.75 1.23 9.35
C SER A 26 8.51 2.60 8.70
N ALA A 27 7.99 2.62 7.48
CA ALA A 27 7.74 3.87 6.76
C ALA A 27 6.59 3.74 5.76
N GLY A 28 5.74 4.76 5.69
CA GLY A 28 4.66 4.92 4.72
C GLY A 28 4.78 6.24 3.97
N TYR A 29 4.56 6.19 2.67
CA TYR A 29 4.62 7.36 1.79
C TYR A 29 3.42 7.34 0.84
N GLY A 30 2.98 8.51 0.40
CA GLY A 30 1.89 8.60 -0.55
C GLY A 30 1.75 9.98 -1.15
N TYR A 31 0.88 10.08 -2.13
CA TYR A 31 0.37 11.33 -2.67
C TYR A 31 -1.16 11.27 -2.62
N PRO A 32 -1.86 12.33 -2.16
CA PRO A 32 -3.30 12.29 -1.96
C PRO A 32 -4.07 11.98 -3.24
N GLY A 33 -5.01 11.04 -3.16
CA GLY A 33 -5.88 10.68 -4.27
C GLY A 33 -6.89 9.61 -3.86
N THR A 34 -8.17 9.97 -3.85
CA THR A 34 -9.27 9.03 -3.58
C THR A 34 -9.33 7.96 -4.67
N PRO A 35 -9.38 6.66 -4.31
CA PRO A 35 -9.75 6.08 -3.02
C PRO A 35 -8.57 5.51 -2.19
N SER A 36 -7.40 6.13 -2.14
CA SER A 36 -6.24 5.62 -1.37
C SER A 36 -5.78 6.56 -0.25
N THR A 37 -6.46 7.69 -0.08
CA THR A 37 -6.05 8.74 0.85
C THR A 37 -6.12 8.28 2.30
N GLU A 38 -7.17 7.57 2.67
CA GLU A 38 -7.48 7.15 4.03
C GLU A 38 -6.40 6.23 4.63
N ILE A 39 -5.71 5.44 3.81
CA ILE A 39 -4.58 4.62 4.26
C ILE A 39 -3.49 5.50 4.88
N MET A 40 -3.08 6.54 4.17
CA MET A 40 -2.02 7.43 4.65
C MET A 40 -2.49 8.31 5.79
N GLU A 41 -3.74 8.76 5.80
CA GLU A 41 -4.31 9.52 6.93
C GLU A 41 -4.25 8.70 8.21
N TYR A 42 -4.65 7.44 8.17
CA TYR A 42 -4.57 6.52 9.30
C TYR A 42 -3.12 6.32 9.78
N LEU A 43 -2.17 6.12 8.87
CA LEU A 43 -0.76 5.97 9.22
C LEU A 43 -0.16 7.25 9.82
N ILE A 44 -0.50 8.42 9.26
CA ILE A 44 -0.02 9.72 9.74
C ILE A 44 -0.56 10.04 11.13
N GLU A 45 -1.82 9.72 11.39
CA GLU A 45 -2.41 9.88 12.73
C GLU A 45 -1.71 9.00 13.75
N ASN A 46 -1.44 7.74 13.42
CA ASN A 46 -0.69 6.83 14.27
C ASN A 46 0.74 7.30 14.51
N TYR A 47 1.43 7.83 13.50
CA TYR A 47 2.77 8.40 13.65
C TYR A 47 2.78 9.56 14.65
N LYS A 48 1.83 10.47 14.55
CA LYS A 48 1.74 11.66 15.42
C LYS A 48 1.40 11.30 16.86
N ASN A 49 0.51 10.34 17.07
CA ASN A 49 -0.06 10.06 18.38
C ASN A 49 0.72 9.00 19.17
N ASN A 50 1.38 8.04 18.51
CA ASN A 50 1.91 6.82 19.13
C ASN A 50 3.39 6.56 18.86
N ASN A 51 4.15 7.50 18.31
CA ASN A 51 5.51 7.23 17.81
C ASN A 51 5.56 6.01 16.84
N GLY A 52 4.54 5.89 16.02
CA GLY A 52 4.42 4.85 14.99
C GLY A 52 5.47 4.98 13.88
N PRO A 53 5.35 4.20 12.80
CA PRO A 53 6.24 4.30 11.66
C PRO A 53 6.19 5.70 11.04
N LEU A 54 7.30 6.14 10.45
CA LEU A 54 7.30 7.39 9.69
C LEU A 54 6.19 7.35 8.63
N ALA A 55 5.33 8.35 8.60
CA ALA A 55 4.29 8.46 7.58
C ALA A 55 4.20 9.90 7.10
N GLN A 56 4.31 10.10 5.77
CA GLN A 56 4.28 11.44 5.21
C GLN A 56 3.76 11.50 3.79
N TRP A 57 3.10 12.61 3.46
CA TRP A 57 2.78 12.96 2.09
C TRP A 57 4.01 13.45 1.33
N CYS A 58 4.11 13.07 0.08
CA CYS A 58 5.15 13.51 -0.85
C CYS A 58 4.58 14.48 -1.90
N SER A 59 5.46 15.08 -2.71
CA SER A 59 5.06 16.06 -3.73
C SER A 59 4.39 15.44 -4.96
N ASN A 60 4.62 14.17 -5.23
CA ASN A 60 3.97 13.34 -6.24
C ASN A 60 4.24 11.85 -5.98
N GLU A 61 3.60 10.97 -6.75
CA GLU A 61 3.67 9.53 -6.58
C GLU A 61 5.06 8.95 -6.91
N LYS A 62 5.76 9.52 -7.88
CA LYS A 62 7.14 9.10 -8.20
C LYS A 62 8.06 9.33 -7.00
N THR A 63 8.04 10.51 -6.41
CA THR A 63 8.84 10.85 -5.24
C THR A 63 8.48 9.98 -4.04
N ALA A 64 7.19 9.73 -3.83
CA ALA A 64 6.71 8.85 -2.77
C ALA A 64 7.21 7.40 -2.96
N TYR A 65 7.18 6.91 -4.20
CA TYR A 65 7.68 5.58 -4.54
C TYR A 65 9.18 5.45 -4.25
N GLU A 66 9.97 6.41 -4.73
CA GLU A 66 11.42 6.41 -4.55
C GLU A 66 11.82 6.50 -3.06
N ALA A 67 11.05 7.24 -2.26
CA ALA A 67 11.26 7.30 -0.80
C ALA A 67 10.97 5.94 -0.13
N ALA A 68 9.86 5.27 -0.50
CA ALA A 68 9.54 3.93 -0.01
C ALA A 68 10.59 2.90 -0.44
N LEU A 69 11.04 2.96 -1.69
CA LEU A 69 12.08 2.10 -2.23
C LEU A 69 13.41 2.32 -1.48
N GLY A 70 13.77 3.56 -1.17
CA GLY A 70 14.94 3.90 -0.35
C GLY A 70 14.88 3.28 1.05
N ALA A 71 13.71 3.32 1.71
CA ALA A 71 13.49 2.66 2.98
C ALA A 71 13.66 1.14 2.88
N SER A 72 13.13 0.54 1.81
CA SER A 72 13.29 -0.89 1.52
C SER A 72 14.78 -1.27 1.32
N PHE A 73 15.54 -0.48 0.55
CA PHE A 73 16.99 -0.71 0.40
C PHE A 73 17.76 -0.63 1.72
N ALA A 74 17.28 0.20 2.66
CA ALA A 74 17.81 0.25 4.03
C ALA A 74 17.36 -0.94 4.92
N GLY A 75 16.65 -1.91 4.37
CA GLY A 75 16.17 -3.09 5.08
C GLY A 75 14.95 -2.85 5.94
N LYS A 76 14.16 -1.81 5.65
CA LYS A 76 12.95 -1.45 6.39
C LYS A 76 11.70 -1.82 5.61
N ARG A 77 10.69 -2.36 6.30
CA ARG A 77 9.35 -2.54 5.71
C ARG A 77 8.76 -1.19 5.37
N SER A 78 8.34 -1.02 4.14
CA SER A 78 7.76 0.22 3.65
C SER A 78 6.53 -0.02 2.80
N ILE A 79 5.65 0.98 2.80
CA ILE A 79 4.43 1.00 1.99
C ILE A 79 4.38 2.30 1.21
N ILE A 80 3.89 2.22 -0.02
CA ILE A 80 3.50 3.38 -0.80
C ILE A 80 2.05 3.25 -1.23
N THR A 81 1.31 4.35 -1.13
CA THR A 81 -0.11 4.38 -1.50
C THR A 81 -0.37 5.40 -2.60
N MET A 82 -1.15 5.02 -3.57
CA MET A 82 -1.52 5.87 -4.68
C MET A 82 -2.82 5.41 -5.34
N LYS A 83 -3.46 6.32 -6.02
CA LYS A 83 -4.53 6.06 -6.96
C LYS A 83 -3.97 5.44 -8.27
N HIS A 84 -4.83 4.78 -9.06
CA HIS A 84 -4.40 4.17 -10.33
C HIS A 84 -3.71 5.16 -11.29
N VAL A 85 -4.20 6.40 -11.39
CA VAL A 85 -3.54 7.44 -12.23
C VAL A 85 -2.17 7.83 -11.68
N GLY A 86 -1.97 7.74 -10.37
CA GLY A 86 -0.68 7.97 -9.73
C GLY A 86 0.35 6.89 -10.08
N LEU A 87 -0.11 5.66 -10.32
CA LEU A 87 0.77 4.59 -10.81
C LEU A 87 1.38 4.94 -12.18
N ASN A 88 0.65 5.65 -13.04
CA ASN A 88 1.20 6.12 -14.30
C ASN A 88 2.34 7.13 -14.07
N VAL A 89 2.25 7.97 -13.05
CA VAL A 89 3.33 8.90 -12.65
C VAL A 89 4.52 8.16 -12.07
N ALA A 90 4.27 7.11 -11.29
CA ALA A 90 5.29 6.27 -10.64
C ALA A 90 5.76 5.10 -11.52
N ALA A 91 5.36 5.01 -12.78
CA ALA A 91 5.64 3.85 -13.64
C ALA A 91 7.14 3.54 -13.78
N ASP A 92 7.98 4.56 -13.88
CA ASP A 92 9.43 4.38 -13.99
C ASP A 92 10.03 3.69 -12.75
N PRO A 93 9.95 4.21 -11.53
CA PRO A 93 10.47 3.51 -10.36
C PRO A 93 9.74 2.20 -10.08
N PHE A 94 8.45 2.08 -10.41
CA PHE A 94 7.71 0.83 -10.29
C PHE A 94 8.34 -0.28 -11.14
N MET A 95 8.56 -0.04 -12.42
CA MET A 95 9.16 -1.03 -13.33
C MET A 95 10.61 -1.35 -12.92
N ASN A 96 11.40 -0.33 -12.60
CA ASN A 96 12.80 -0.55 -12.21
C ASN A 96 12.92 -1.34 -10.90
N SER A 97 12.05 -1.11 -9.91
CA SER A 97 12.11 -1.78 -8.62
C SER A 97 11.92 -3.30 -8.69
N SER A 98 11.18 -3.79 -9.70
CA SER A 98 11.01 -5.23 -9.92
C SER A 98 12.30 -5.96 -10.33
N LEU A 99 13.29 -5.22 -10.82
CA LEU A 99 14.57 -5.74 -11.33
C LEU A 99 15.74 -5.53 -10.37
N LEU A 100 15.65 -4.56 -9.45
CA LEU A 100 16.79 -4.13 -8.63
C LEU A 100 17.08 -5.02 -7.43
N GLY A 101 16.12 -5.85 -7.01
CA GLY A 101 16.19 -6.58 -5.75
C GLY A 101 16.11 -5.65 -4.53
N ILE A 102 15.12 -5.85 -3.69
CA ILE A 102 14.89 -5.10 -2.46
C ILE A 102 15.40 -5.86 -1.23
N LYS A 103 15.53 -5.19 -0.08
CA LYS A 103 15.94 -5.83 1.19
C LYS A 103 14.80 -5.94 2.18
N GLY A 104 14.21 -4.82 2.58
CA GLY A 104 13.00 -4.79 3.40
C GLY A 104 11.77 -4.92 2.52
N GLY A 105 10.70 -5.49 3.04
CA GLY A 105 9.46 -5.66 2.31
C GLY A 105 8.92 -4.32 1.78
N LEU A 106 8.53 -4.30 0.51
CA LEU A 106 7.91 -3.14 -0.15
C LEU A 106 6.54 -3.52 -0.67
N ILE A 107 5.51 -2.88 -0.14
CA ILE A 107 4.14 -3.02 -0.62
C ILE A 107 3.74 -1.76 -1.39
N ILE A 108 3.17 -1.95 -2.56
CA ILE A 108 2.64 -0.90 -3.41
C ILE A 108 1.13 -1.02 -3.40
N VAL A 109 0.45 -0.14 -2.68
CA VAL A 109 -1.01 -0.10 -2.68
C VAL A 109 -1.48 0.80 -3.80
N VAL A 110 -2.23 0.22 -4.73
CA VAL A 110 -2.83 0.95 -5.85
C VAL A 110 -4.34 0.83 -5.75
N ALA A 111 -5.02 1.96 -5.61
CA ALA A 111 -6.47 1.99 -5.53
C ALA A 111 -7.08 2.35 -6.89
N ASP A 112 -7.71 1.36 -7.50
CA ASP A 112 -8.50 1.52 -8.71
C ASP A 112 -9.89 2.07 -8.38
N ASP A 113 -10.44 2.82 -9.32
CA ASP A 113 -11.76 3.44 -9.19
C ASP A 113 -12.71 2.98 -10.31
N PRO A 114 -13.15 1.69 -10.29
CA PRO A 114 -14.12 1.19 -11.26
C PRO A 114 -15.40 2.02 -11.22
N SER A 115 -15.95 2.31 -12.39
CA SER A 115 -17.10 3.21 -12.58
C SER A 115 -16.84 4.68 -12.23
N MET A 116 -15.61 5.08 -12.05
CA MET A 116 -15.18 6.49 -11.97
C MET A 116 -15.92 7.31 -10.92
N HIS A 117 -15.99 6.83 -9.67
CA HIS A 117 -16.66 7.55 -8.58
C HIS A 117 -15.99 8.90 -8.26
N SER A 118 -14.66 8.97 -8.38
CA SER A 118 -13.86 10.16 -8.12
C SER A 118 -12.73 10.37 -9.13
N SER A 119 -12.77 9.69 -10.27
CA SER A 119 -11.72 9.68 -11.28
C SER A 119 -12.24 10.09 -12.65
N GLN A 120 -11.34 10.57 -13.51
CA GLN A 120 -11.66 10.97 -14.89
C GLN A 120 -11.69 9.79 -15.88
N GLY A 121 -11.21 8.62 -15.46
CA GLY A 121 -11.16 7.42 -16.28
C GLY A 121 -10.94 6.18 -15.44
N GLU A 122 -11.25 5.03 -16.02
CA GLU A 122 -10.97 3.73 -15.43
C GLU A 122 -9.61 3.20 -15.85
N GLN A 123 -8.96 2.47 -14.95
CA GLN A 123 -7.74 1.74 -15.23
C GLN A 123 -7.74 0.45 -14.42
N ASP A 124 -7.26 -0.62 -15.02
CA ASP A 124 -7.02 -1.88 -14.32
C ASP A 124 -5.52 -1.99 -14.02
N SER A 125 -5.16 -1.71 -12.78
CA SER A 125 -3.76 -1.69 -12.37
C SER A 125 -3.10 -3.07 -12.32
N ARG A 126 -3.86 -4.17 -12.40
CA ARG A 126 -3.32 -5.53 -12.49
C ARG A 126 -2.39 -5.71 -13.68
N PHE A 127 -2.68 -5.06 -14.80
CA PHE A 127 -1.81 -5.11 -15.98
C PHE A 127 -0.41 -4.52 -15.74
N TYR A 128 -0.27 -3.59 -14.81
CA TYR A 128 1.06 -3.12 -14.37
C TYR A 128 1.84 -4.19 -13.62
N ALA A 129 1.18 -4.89 -12.71
CA ALA A 129 1.81 -5.97 -11.97
C ALA A 129 2.20 -7.14 -12.89
N ASP A 130 1.33 -7.50 -13.81
CA ASP A 130 1.59 -8.54 -14.82
C ASP A 130 2.78 -8.15 -15.71
N TYR A 131 2.81 -6.93 -16.23
CA TYR A 131 3.91 -6.43 -17.04
C TYR A 131 5.24 -6.38 -16.29
N ALA A 132 5.22 -5.98 -15.01
CA ALA A 132 6.41 -5.96 -14.15
C ALA A 132 6.77 -7.35 -13.58
N MET A 133 5.93 -8.37 -13.80
CA MET A 133 6.07 -9.74 -13.28
C MET A 133 6.25 -9.77 -11.74
N ILE A 134 5.47 -8.98 -11.02
CA ILE A 134 5.42 -8.96 -9.56
C ILE A 134 4.11 -9.54 -9.03
N PRO A 135 4.10 -10.09 -7.81
CA PRO A 135 2.86 -10.55 -7.18
C PRO A 135 1.86 -9.41 -6.99
N CYS A 136 0.57 -9.72 -7.22
CA CYS A 136 -0.54 -8.80 -7.00
C CYS A 136 -1.58 -9.47 -6.11
N PHE A 137 -1.94 -8.81 -5.00
CA PHE A 137 -3.00 -9.22 -4.08
C PHE A 137 -4.23 -8.34 -4.28
N GLU A 138 -5.41 -8.95 -4.23
CA GLU A 138 -6.70 -8.26 -4.35
C GLU A 138 -7.63 -8.69 -3.21
N PRO A 139 -7.65 -8.00 -2.07
CA PRO A 139 -8.58 -8.30 -0.99
C PRO A 139 -10.02 -7.98 -1.42
N THR A 140 -10.97 -8.76 -0.92
CA THR A 140 -12.41 -8.61 -1.14
C THR A 140 -13.16 -8.14 0.09
N THR A 141 -12.54 -8.26 1.27
CA THR A 141 -13.08 -7.84 2.56
C THR A 141 -12.04 -7.05 3.36
N GLN A 142 -12.50 -6.32 4.39
CA GLN A 142 -11.65 -5.60 5.32
C GLN A 142 -10.68 -6.56 6.04
N GLN A 143 -11.18 -7.74 6.42
CA GLN A 143 -10.35 -8.76 7.07
C GLN A 143 -9.24 -9.25 6.15
N GLU A 144 -9.54 -9.52 4.88
CA GLU A 144 -8.54 -9.89 3.89
C GLU A 144 -7.54 -8.75 3.65
N ALA A 145 -8.01 -7.49 3.59
CA ALA A 145 -7.13 -6.34 3.44
C ALA A 145 -6.11 -6.25 4.59
N TYR A 146 -6.55 -6.54 5.82
CA TYR A 146 -5.68 -6.63 6.98
C TYR A 146 -4.70 -7.81 6.92
N GLU A 147 -5.18 -9.03 6.62
CA GLU A 147 -4.39 -10.26 6.67
C GLU A 147 -3.38 -10.35 5.51
N MET A 148 -3.77 -9.99 4.30
CA MET A 148 -2.90 -10.08 3.11
C MET A 148 -1.66 -9.20 3.21
N VAL A 149 -1.65 -8.16 4.05
CA VAL A 149 -0.45 -7.33 4.28
C VAL A 149 0.70 -8.14 4.87
N PHE A 150 0.40 -9.09 5.78
CA PHE A 150 1.43 -9.96 6.36
C PHE A 150 2.05 -10.86 5.31
N ASP A 151 1.22 -11.47 4.47
CA ASP A 151 1.67 -12.33 3.37
C ASP A 151 2.43 -11.52 2.31
N ALA A 152 1.97 -10.33 1.99
CA ALA A 152 2.61 -9.44 1.04
C ALA A 152 4.03 -9.07 1.49
N PHE A 153 4.23 -8.69 2.77
CA PHE A 153 5.56 -8.45 3.30
C PHE A 153 6.43 -9.71 3.31
N ALA A 154 5.88 -10.84 3.73
CA ALA A 154 6.61 -12.12 3.76
C ALA A 154 7.09 -12.54 2.36
N ILE A 155 6.23 -12.41 1.34
CA ILE A 155 6.56 -12.72 -0.05
C ILE A 155 7.59 -11.71 -0.59
N SER A 156 7.38 -10.42 -0.34
CA SER A 156 8.29 -9.36 -0.77
C SER A 156 9.71 -9.59 -0.24
N GLU A 157 9.84 -9.89 1.06
CA GLU A 157 11.13 -10.16 1.70
C GLU A 157 11.76 -11.46 1.24
N LYS A 158 10.96 -12.51 1.05
CA LYS A 158 11.43 -13.83 0.63
C LYS A 158 12.02 -13.83 -0.78
N TYR A 159 11.36 -13.12 -1.69
CA TYR A 159 11.74 -13.11 -3.12
C TYR A 159 12.49 -11.86 -3.54
N HIS A 160 12.65 -10.89 -2.64
CA HIS A 160 13.32 -9.61 -2.88
C HIS A 160 12.70 -8.79 -4.02
N VAL A 161 11.37 -8.83 -4.14
CA VAL A 161 10.58 -8.10 -5.13
C VAL A 161 9.48 -7.29 -4.45
N PRO A 162 9.09 -6.15 -5.01
CA PRO A 162 7.90 -5.45 -4.52
C PRO A 162 6.64 -6.31 -4.73
N VAL A 163 5.64 -6.08 -3.90
CA VAL A 163 4.32 -6.73 -4.01
C VAL A 163 3.27 -5.64 -4.19
N MET A 164 2.42 -5.77 -5.19
CA MET A 164 1.28 -4.88 -5.35
C MET A 164 0.08 -5.38 -4.56
N MET A 165 -0.60 -4.48 -3.85
CA MET A 165 -1.94 -4.70 -3.31
C MET A 165 -2.91 -3.77 -4.04
N ARG A 166 -3.83 -4.37 -4.78
CA ARG A 166 -4.86 -3.63 -5.50
C ARG A 166 -6.10 -3.48 -4.65
N MET A 167 -6.44 -2.25 -4.31
CA MET A 167 -7.69 -1.89 -3.69
C MET A 167 -8.69 -1.41 -4.75
N VAL A 168 -9.97 -1.44 -4.43
CA VAL A 168 -11.02 -0.84 -5.26
C VAL A 168 -11.90 0.04 -4.39
N THR A 169 -12.48 1.10 -4.96
CA THR A 169 -13.27 2.10 -4.25
C THR A 169 -14.33 1.49 -3.33
N ARG A 170 -15.00 0.43 -3.79
CA ARG A 170 -16.05 -0.23 -2.99
C ARG A 170 -15.50 -0.83 -1.68
N LEU A 171 -14.31 -1.43 -1.71
CA LEU A 171 -13.70 -1.97 -0.50
C LEU A 171 -13.04 -0.86 0.34
N ALA A 172 -12.33 0.05 -0.32
CA ALA A 172 -11.60 1.12 0.37
C ALA A 172 -12.50 1.90 1.34
N HIS A 173 -13.73 2.19 0.92
CA HIS A 173 -14.67 3.04 1.64
C HIS A 173 -15.89 2.27 2.22
N SER A 174 -15.84 0.96 2.36
CA SER A 174 -16.94 0.18 2.96
C SER A 174 -16.66 -0.22 4.40
#